data_b4cc97e291ec1ab726be9d78249606c7
#
_entry.id   b4cc97e291ec1ab726be9d78249606c7
#
_cell.length_a   1.000
_cell.length_b   1.000
_cell.length_c   1.000
_cell.angle_alpha   90.00
_cell.angle_beta   90.00
_cell.angle_gamma   90.00
#
_symmetry.space_group_name_H-M   'P 1'
#
loop_
_entity.id
_entity.type
_entity.pdbx_description
1 polymer ?
#
loop_
_entity_poly.entity_id
_entity_poly.type
_entity_poly.pdbx_seq_one_letter_code
_entity_poly.pdbx_strand_id
1 'polypeptide(L)'
;HFDDPSYFDSYKLTTEKFASQSSETLQNLFSLLSGVAKCIVYGALIASQGVALLLIVLGCSAFVAYAQIYWSRVSVERETAMVNDQRKADYLRRLFFDHTAVADLRASNIKKPLFSLFDGSVKSRAAIYRKYGAKEFLIDLLVNLAQLGTTFAVPVYVTWGVMSGNIGGIGVYATLIASSLALKEALNALGWWSSQVALGVAYAQKVQHFFDTDSTIEASTDGEKASDGPFSVRFDHVSYRYGGSDEFAICDLSLAIAPGEKIAIVGENGAGKTTLTKLLLRLYDADGGTVQINGRPIADYDVSTLRGRIGIAFQQSRLYALSVRENMTAYADADDARLKSCLEEVGLRLSLDAQVTKEFDENGAVLSGGDAQRLCLTRLL
;
A
#
# COMPACT_ATOMS: atom_id res chain seq x y z
N HIS A 1 -2.25 12.50 -9.13
CA HIS A 1 -1.55 11.77 -8.04
C HIS A 1 -1.39 10.27 -8.34
N PHE A 2 -2.41 9.58 -8.91
CA PHE A 2 -2.32 8.14 -9.20
C PHE A 2 -1.27 7.75 -10.26
N ASP A 3 -0.80 8.68 -11.06
CA ASP A 3 0.31 8.47 -12.00
C ASP A 3 1.69 8.63 -11.32
N ASP A 4 1.74 9.10 -10.07
CA ASP A 4 2.95 9.19 -9.27
C ASP A 4 3.18 7.86 -8.51
N PRO A 5 4.29 7.14 -8.79
CA PRO A 5 4.60 5.88 -8.11
C PRO A 5 4.68 6.00 -6.58
N SER A 6 5.14 7.15 -6.07
CA SER A 6 5.25 7.39 -4.62
C SER A 6 3.88 7.51 -3.95
N TYR A 7 2.93 8.15 -4.60
CA TYR A 7 1.55 8.25 -4.14
C TYR A 7 0.85 6.89 -4.15
N PHE A 8 1.04 6.10 -5.23
CA PHE A 8 0.47 4.76 -5.35
C PHE A 8 1.00 3.81 -4.28
N ASP A 9 2.30 3.87 -3.97
CA ASP A 9 2.89 3.09 -2.88
C ASP A 9 2.29 3.48 -1.52
N SER A 10 2.05 4.78 -1.27
CA SER A 10 1.43 5.29 -0.05
C SER A 10 -0.05 4.87 0.05
N TYR A 11 -0.79 4.94 -1.06
CA TYR A 11 -2.17 4.47 -1.16
C TYR A 11 -2.29 2.98 -0.83
N LYS A 12 -1.45 2.15 -1.45
CA LYS A 12 -1.43 0.71 -1.22
C LYS A 12 -1.10 0.35 0.23
N LEU A 13 -0.11 1.02 0.81
CA LEU A 13 0.23 0.86 2.21
C LEU A 13 -0.96 1.19 3.12
N THR A 14 -1.65 2.29 2.85
CA THR A 14 -2.76 2.77 3.66
C THR A 14 -3.96 1.83 3.57
N THR A 15 -4.34 1.39 2.38
CA THR A 15 -5.55 0.57 2.18
C THR A 15 -5.37 -0.89 2.60
N GLU A 16 -4.21 -1.50 2.29
CA GLU A 16 -4.02 -2.94 2.54
C GLU A 16 -3.60 -3.24 3.98
N LYS A 17 -2.86 -2.34 4.64
CA LYS A 17 -2.22 -2.64 5.93
C LYS A 17 -2.69 -1.80 7.11
N PHE A 18 -3.44 -0.72 6.88
CA PHE A 18 -3.81 0.20 7.96
C PHE A 18 -4.54 -0.47 9.12
N ALA A 19 -5.57 -1.26 8.82
CA ALA A 19 -6.38 -1.88 9.87
C ALA A 19 -5.58 -2.90 10.72
N SER A 20 -4.80 -3.77 10.06
CA SER A 20 -3.98 -4.77 10.76
C SER A 20 -2.86 -4.11 11.56
N GLN A 21 -2.14 -3.18 10.95
CA GLN A 21 -0.99 -2.52 11.58
C GLN A 21 -1.39 -1.63 12.75
N SER A 22 -2.55 -0.96 12.67
CA SER A 22 -3.08 -0.15 13.78
C SER A 22 -3.41 -1.02 15.01
N SER A 23 -4.10 -2.15 14.78
CA SER A 23 -4.42 -3.10 15.83
C SER A 23 -3.16 -3.70 16.48
N GLU A 24 -2.19 -4.10 15.67
CA GLU A 24 -0.90 -4.61 16.14
C GLU A 24 -0.13 -3.56 16.95
N THR A 25 -0.11 -2.31 16.50
CA THR A 25 0.58 -1.22 17.21
C THR A 25 -0.02 -0.97 18.58
N LEU A 26 -1.36 -0.99 18.71
CA LEU A 26 -2.04 -0.87 20.00
C LEU A 26 -1.71 -2.05 20.93
N GLN A 27 -1.74 -3.29 20.42
CA GLN A 27 -1.36 -4.47 21.20
C GLN A 27 0.10 -4.40 21.69
N ASN A 28 1.00 -3.95 20.79
CA ASN A 28 2.41 -3.76 21.10
C ASN A 28 2.62 -2.69 22.19
N LEU A 29 1.83 -1.60 22.17
CA LEU A 29 1.86 -0.56 23.19
C LEU A 29 1.41 -1.09 24.57
N PHE A 30 0.30 -1.84 24.62
CA PHE A 30 -0.13 -2.50 25.85
C PHE A 30 0.89 -3.49 26.39
N SER A 31 1.52 -4.25 25.50
CA SER A 31 2.58 -5.20 25.84
C SER A 31 3.82 -4.48 26.39
N LEU A 32 4.19 -3.34 25.81
CA LEU A 32 5.27 -2.49 26.29
C LEU A 32 4.98 -1.96 27.72
N LEU A 33 3.79 -1.42 27.95
CA LEU A 33 3.36 -0.92 29.26
C LEU A 33 3.36 -2.05 30.31
N SER A 34 2.82 -3.23 29.94
CA SER A 34 2.87 -4.42 30.81
C SER A 34 4.31 -4.86 31.11
N GLY A 35 5.20 -4.80 30.10
CA GLY A 35 6.63 -5.09 30.27
C GLY A 35 7.31 -4.15 31.26
N VAL A 36 7.05 -2.84 31.17
CA VAL A 36 7.55 -1.83 32.13
C VAL A 36 7.06 -2.13 33.56
N ALA A 37 5.75 -2.40 33.70
CA ALA A 37 5.19 -2.73 35.00
C ALA A 37 5.84 -3.98 35.61
N LYS A 38 6.04 -5.03 34.81
CA LYS A 38 6.76 -6.25 35.22
C LYS A 38 8.20 -5.95 35.67
N CYS A 39 8.93 -5.12 34.94
CA CYS A 39 10.29 -4.74 35.30
C CYS A 39 10.35 -4.00 36.64
N ILE A 40 9.40 -3.11 36.92
CA ILE A 40 9.32 -2.40 38.19
C ILE A 40 9.05 -3.38 39.35
N VAL A 41 8.02 -4.24 39.21
CA VAL A 41 7.60 -5.17 40.25
C VAL A 41 8.70 -6.19 40.54
N TYR A 42 9.19 -6.89 39.54
CA TYR A 42 10.21 -7.93 39.70
C TYR A 42 11.56 -7.33 40.09
N GLY A 43 11.91 -6.16 39.54
CA GLY A 43 13.12 -5.44 39.93
C GLY A 43 13.12 -5.04 41.40
N ALA A 44 12.01 -4.49 41.91
CA ALA A 44 11.86 -4.15 43.33
C ALA A 44 11.91 -5.39 44.22
N LEU A 45 11.29 -6.49 43.80
CA LEU A 45 11.29 -7.76 44.54
C LEU A 45 12.70 -8.35 44.64
N ILE A 46 13.50 -8.33 43.60
CA ILE A 46 14.87 -8.79 43.61
C ILE A 46 15.77 -7.85 44.44
N ALA A 47 15.59 -6.53 44.28
CA ALA A 47 16.36 -5.53 45.01
C ALA A 47 16.17 -5.62 46.53
N SER A 48 14.97 -5.99 46.98
CA SER A 48 14.68 -6.17 48.43
C SER A 48 15.46 -7.31 49.08
N GLN A 49 15.94 -8.28 48.29
CA GLN A 49 16.67 -9.46 48.77
C GLN A 49 18.18 -9.38 48.50
N GLY A 50 18.61 -8.48 47.60
CA GLY A 50 20.02 -8.28 47.30
C GLY A 50 20.28 -7.58 45.94
N VAL A 51 20.97 -6.47 46.01
CA VAL A 51 21.28 -5.64 44.83
C VAL A 51 22.19 -6.36 43.84
N ALA A 52 23.08 -7.26 44.32
CA ALA A 52 24.05 -7.97 43.49
C ALA A 52 23.35 -8.83 42.40
N LEU A 53 22.27 -9.54 42.78
CA LEU A 53 21.48 -10.36 41.85
C LEU A 53 20.81 -9.49 40.77
N LEU A 54 20.26 -8.35 41.18
CA LEU A 54 19.69 -7.38 40.24
C LEU A 54 20.72 -6.89 39.21
N LEU A 55 21.93 -6.55 39.63
CA LEU A 55 23.01 -6.10 38.76
C LEU A 55 23.46 -7.19 37.77
N ILE A 56 23.48 -8.46 38.18
CA ILE A 56 23.77 -9.60 37.29
C ILE A 56 22.71 -9.66 36.19
N VAL A 57 21.42 -9.65 36.55
CA VAL A 57 20.32 -9.74 35.57
C VAL A 57 20.32 -8.55 34.62
N LEU A 58 20.51 -7.32 35.15
CA LEU A 58 20.55 -6.10 34.32
C LEU A 58 21.75 -6.08 33.39
N GLY A 59 22.95 -6.45 33.87
CA GLY A 59 24.17 -6.50 33.06
C GLY A 59 24.06 -7.48 31.86
N CYS A 60 23.55 -8.68 32.14
CA CYS A 60 23.33 -9.66 31.09
C CYS A 60 22.23 -9.23 30.10
N SER A 61 21.15 -8.63 30.58
CA SER A 61 20.08 -8.14 29.71
C SER A 61 20.55 -6.95 28.85
N ALA A 62 21.39 -6.07 29.39
CA ALA A 62 22.00 -4.98 28.62
C ALA A 62 22.92 -5.51 27.50
N PHE A 63 23.70 -6.55 27.78
CA PHE A 63 24.53 -7.22 26.76
C PHE A 63 23.65 -7.81 25.65
N VAL A 64 22.58 -8.53 26.01
CA VAL A 64 21.64 -9.11 25.04
C VAL A 64 20.97 -8.01 24.20
N ALA A 65 20.53 -6.92 24.83
CA ALA A 65 19.94 -5.77 24.12
C ALA A 65 20.91 -5.14 23.12
N TYR A 66 22.18 -4.95 23.52
CA TYR A 66 23.20 -4.44 22.61
C TYR A 66 23.42 -5.37 21.39
N ALA A 67 23.53 -6.67 21.63
CA ALA A 67 23.69 -7.67 20.58
C ALA A 67 22.48 -7.70 19.64
N GLN A 68 21.26 -7.55 20.16
CA GLN A 68 20.01 -7.46 19.36
C GLN A 68 19.98 -6.21 18.48
N ILE A 69 20.43 -5.06 18.99
CA ILE A 69 20.54 -3.82 18.18
C ILE A 69 21.52 -4.03 17.02
N TYR A 70 22.65 -4.67 17.29
CA TYR A 70 23.64 -4.99 16.24
C TYR A 70 23.07 -5.99 15.21
N TRP A 71 22.40 -7.03 15.68
CA TRP A 71 21.70 -7.99 14.81
C TRP A 71 20.65 -7.32 13.92
N SER A 72 19.85 -6.41 14.48
CA SER A 72 18.85 -5.63 13.74
C SER A 72 19.47 -4.82 12.58
N ARG A 73 20.62 -4.18 12.80
CA ARG A 73 21.34 -3.46 11.75
C ARG A 73 21.76 -4.39 10.61
N VAL A 74 22.34 -5.53 10.94
CA VAL A 74 22.76 -6.54 9.93
C VAL A 74 21.55 -7.08 9.15
N SER A 75 20.43 -7.32 9.83
CA SER A 75 19.19 -7.77 9.21
C SER A 75 18.61 -6.72 8.26
N VAL A 76 18.62 -5.43 8.62
CA VAL A 76 18.18 -4.33 7.74
C VAL A 76 19.07 -4.21 6.50
N GLU A 77 20.40 -4.34 6.66
CA GLU A 77 21.31 -4.36 5.50
C GLU A 77 21.01 -5.51 4.56
N ARG A 78 20.78 -6.71 5.10
CA ARG A 78 20.37 -7.88 4.30
C ARG A 78 19.05 -7.64 3.56
N GLU A 79 18.02 -7.17 4.25
CA GLU A 79 16.72 -6.86 3.69
C GLU A 79 16.83 -5.85 2.54
N THR A 80 17.58 -4.76 2.77
CA THR A 80 17.81 -3.73 1.76
C THR A 80 18.53 -4.29 0.52
N ALA A 81 19.51 -5.17 0.73
CA ALA A 81 20.21 -5.82 -0.38
C ALA A 81 19.29 -6.74 -1.21
N MET A 82 18.22 -7.29 -0.62
CA MET A 82 17.29 -8.20 -1.29
C MET A 82 16.11 -7.50 -1.99
N VAL A 83 15.83 -6.23 -1.72
CA VAL A 83 14.63 -5.51 -2.20
C VAL A 83 14.44 -5.65 -3.72
N ASN A 84 15.51 -5.44 -4.50
CA ASN A 84 15.41 -5.50 -5.96
C ASN A 84 15.09 -6.92 -6.49
N ASP A 85 15.73 -7.94 -5.93
CA ASP A 85 15.49 -9.32 -6.32
C ASP A 85 14.12 -9.80 -5.86
N GLN A 86 13.63 -9.29 -4.73
CA GLN A 86 12.27 -9.55 -4.26
C GLN A 86 11.21 -8.93 -5.18
N ARG A 87 11.41 -7.67 -5.59
CA ARG A 87 10.52 -7.01 -6.58
C ARG A 87 10.42 -7.81 -7.88
N LYS A 88 11.57 -8.30 -8.40
CA LYS A 88 11.60 -9.16 -9.59
C LYS A 88 10.82 -10.46 -9.38
N ALA A 89 11.05 -11.14 -8.27
CA ALA A 89 10.36 -12.38 -7.96
C ALA A 89 8.84 -12.19 -7.80
N ASP A 90 8.41 -11.13 -7.13
CA ASP A 90 6.99 -10.81 -6.93
C ASP A 90 6.30 -10.38 -8.23
N TYR A 91 6.99 -9.65 -9.11
CA TYR A 91 6.50 -9.35 -10.46
C TYR A 91 6.26 -10.64 -11.26
N LEU A 92 7.27 -11.52 -11.30
CA LEU A 92 7.17 -12.79 -12.05
C LEU A 92 6.10 -13.70 -11.46
N ARG A 93 5.96 -13.75 -10.13
CA ARG A 93 4.89 -14.50 -9.48
C ARG A 93 3.53 -13.99 -9.92
N ARG A 94 3.28 -12.68 -9.84
CA ARG A 94 2.00 -12.08 -10.30
C ARG A 94 1.73 -12.40 -11.76
N LEU A 95 2.73 -12.27 -12.64
CA LEU A 95 2.58 -12.56 -14.05
C LEU A 95 2.15 -14.01 -14.33
N PHE A 96 2.66 -14.99 -13.57
CA PHE A 96 2.28 -16.40 -13.72
C PHE A 96 0.89 -16.74 -13.19
N PHE A 97 0.35 -15.92 -12.28
CA PHE A 97 -1.00 -16.09 -11.75
C PHE A 97 -2.04 -15.18 -12.43
N ASP A 98 -1.60 -14.26 -13.28
CA ASP A 98 -2.49 -13.38 -14.03
C ASP A 98 -3.10 -14.13 -15.22
N HIS A 99 -4.43 -14.35 -15.14
CA HIS A 99 -5.18 -15.04 -16.20
C HIS A 99 -5.13 -14.30 -17.55
N THR A 100 -4.93 -12.97 -17.55
CA THR A 100 -4.81 -12.18 -18.78
C THR A 100 -3.49 -12.45 -19.51
N ALA A 101 -2.43 -12.75 -18.77
CA ALA A 101 -1.11 -13.05 -19.31
C ALA A 101 -0.96 -14.50 -19.81
N VAL A 102 -1.88 -15.43 -19.45
CA VAL A 102 -1.76 -16.86 -19.76
C VAL A 102 -1.70 -17.13 -21.26
N ALA A 103 -2.51 -16.41 -22.05
CA ALA A 103 -2.54 -16.59 -23.50
C ALA A 103 -1.18 -16.22 -24.13
N ASP A 104 -0.62 -15.08 -23.77
CA ASP A 104 0.68 -14.59 -24.26
C ASP A 104 1.82 -15.49 -23.79
N LEU A 105 1.80 -15.93 -22.53
CA LEU A 105 2.80 -16.86 -21.99
C LEU A 105 2.79 -18.22 -22.69
N ARG A 106 1.64 -18.68 -23.18
CA ARG A 106 1.51 -19.93 -23.94
C ARG A 106 1.85 -19.78 -25.42
N ALA A 107 1.48 -18.65 -26.02
CA ALA A 107 1.70 -18.36 -27.43
C ALA A 107 3.15 -17.96 -27.75
N SER A 108 3.85 -17.38 -26.77
CA SER A 108 5.23 -16.91 -26.94
C SER A 108 6.25 -17.82 -26.27
N ASN A 109 7.49 -17.83 -26.77
CA ASN A 109 8.62 -18.57 -26.15
C ASN A 109 9.22 -17.82 -24.93
N ILE A 110 8.52 -16.82 -24.39
CA ILE A 110 9.02 -15.97 -23.29
C ILE A 110 9.09 -16.69 -21.94
N LYS A 111 8.40 -17.82 -21.82
CA LYS A 111 8.34 -18.62 -20.58
C LYS A 111 9.73 -19.02 -20.08
N LYS A 112 10.61 -19.49 -20.95
CA LYS A 112 11.97 -19.90 -20.57
C LYS A 112 12.82 -18.74 -20.02
N PRO A 113 12.92 -17.59 -20.70
CA PRO A 113 13.59 -16.41 -20.16
C PRO A 113 13.02 -15.96 -18.79
N LEU A 114 11.69 -15.96 -18.62
CA LEU A 114 11.07 -15.55 -17.37
C LEU A 114 11.41 -16.50 -16.20
N PHE A 115 11.40 -17.81 -16.43
CA PHE A 115 11.88 -18.78 -15.43
C PHE A 115 13.37 -18.61 -15.11
N SER A 116 14.19 -18.31 -16.10
CA SER A 116 15.62 -18.03 -15.89
C SER A 116 15.83 -16.80 -15.01
N LEU A 117 15.04 -15.73 -15.22
CA LEU A 117 15.05 -14.52 -14.39
C LEU A 117 14.60 -14.85 -12.95
N PHE A 118 13.57 -15.66 -12.79
CA PHE A 118 13.10 -16.11 -11.47
C PHE A 118 14.20 -16.90 -10.74
N ASP A 119 14.77 -17.92 -11.39
CA ASP A 119 15.87 -18.70 -10.84
C ASP A 119 17.09 -17.84 -10.50
N GLY A 120 17.39 -16.85 -11.34
CA GLY A 120 18.44 -15.86 -11.10
C GLY A 120 18.18 -15.07 -9.81
N SER A 121 16.95 -14.57 -9.63
CA SER A 121 16.58 -13.84 -8.43
C SER A 121 16.63 -14.70 -7.16
N VAL A 122 16.21 -15.97 -7.24
CA VAL A 122 16.29 -16.93 -6.13
C VAL A 122 17.75 -17.21 -5.77
N LYS A 123 18.62 -17.46 -6.77
CA LYS A 123 20.06 -17.70 -6.55
C LYS A 123 20.75 -16.48 -5.93
N SER A 124 20.44 -15.27 -6.42
CA SER A 124 20.98 -14.02 -5.87
C SER A 124 20.57 -13.84 -4.40
N ARG A 125 19.29 -14.04 -4.07
CA ARG A 125 18.81 -14.01 -2.69
C ARG A 125 19.49 -15.05 -1.81
N ALA A 126 19.66 -16.28 -2.30
CA ALA A 126 20.40 -17.34 -1.56
C ALA A 126 21.85 -16.94 -1.30
N ALA A 127 22.53 -16.27 -2.24
CA ALA A 127 23.88 -15.76 -2.05
C ALA A 127 23.94 -14.65 -0.98
N ILE A 128 22.95 -13.74 -0.98
CA ILE A 128 22.82 -12.70 0.04
C ILE A 128 22.59 -13.34 1.42
N TYR A 129 21.66 -14.29 1.55
CA TYR A 129 21.45 -15.03 2.79
C TYR A 129 22.71 -15.76 3.27
N ARG A 130 23.50 -16.32 2.36
CA ARG A 130 24.76 -16.98 2.73
C ARG A 130 25.82 -15.98 3.23
N LYS A 131 25.86 -14.78 2.62
CA LYS A 131 26.78 -13.71 3.00
C LYS A 131 26.49 -13.15 4.41
N TYR A 132 25.23 -12.86 4.69
CA TYR A 132 24.82 -12.26 5.97
C TYR A 132 24.51 -13.32 7.04
N GLY A 133 24.04 -14.49 6.65
CA GLY A 133 23.59 -15.56 7.56
C GLY A 133 24.68 -16.07 8.51
N ALA A 134 25.94 -16.10 8.08
CA ALA A 134 27.04 -16.49 8.96
C ALA A 134 27.23 -15.47 10.11
N LYS A 135 27.09 -14.17 9.83
CA LYS A 135 27.16 -13.11 10.84
C LYS A 135 25.96 -13.19 11.80
N GLU A 136 24.76 -13.30 11.24
CA GLU A 136 23.53 -13.44 12.03
C GLU A 136 23.60 -14.68 12.95
N PHE A 137 24.04 -15.82 12.42
CA PHE A 137 24.21 -17.05 13.20
C PHE A 137 25.18 -16.86 14.38
N LEU A 138 26.32 -16.19 14.15
CA LEU A 138 27.28 -15.93 15.24
C LEU A 138 26.70 -15.02 16.31
N ILE A 139 25.97 -13.98 15.93
CA ILE A 139 25.30 -13.08 16.88
C ILE A 139 24.25 -13.86 17.67
N ASP A 140 23.40 -14.63 16.99
CA ASP A 140 22.38 -15.46 17.63
C ASP A 140 23.00 -16.48 18.60
N LEU A 141 24.12 -17.11 18.21
CA LEU A 141 24.83 -18.03 19.07
C LEU A 141 25.34 -17.32 20.34
N LEU A 142 25.95 -16.14 20.20
CA LEU A 142 26.45 -15.36 21.35
C LEU A 142 25.30 -14.91 22.26
N VAL A 143 24.19 -14.46 21.70
CA VAL A 143 22.99 -14.07 22.44
C VAL A 143 22.43 -15.29 23.22
N ASN A 144 22.32 -16.44 22.57
CA ASN A 144 21.83 -17.64 23.21
C ASN A 144 22.77 -18.14 24.32
N LEU A 145 24.09 -18.08 24.10
CA LEU A 145 25.06 -18.43 25.14
C LEU A 145 24.99 -17.46 26.35
N ALA A 146 24.84 -16.17 26.12
CA ALA A 146 24.62 -15.19 27.18
C ALA A 146 23.33 -15.45 27.95
N GLN A 147 22.25 -15.81 27.24
CA GLN A 147 20.97 -16.16 27.86
C GLN A 147 21.04 -17.47 28.67
N LEU A 148 21.76 -18.48 28.20
CA LEU A 148 22.03 -19.69 28.97
C LEU A 148 22.89 -19.39 30.20
N GLY A 149 23.92 -18.55 30.06
CA GLY A 149 24.73 -18.07 31.19
C GLY A 149 23.88 -17.51 32.32
N THR A 150 22.96 -16.58 32.00
CA THR A 150 22.04 -16.03 33.00
C THR A 150 21.11 -17.09 33.60
N THR A 151 20.62 -18.00 32.78
CA THR A 151 19.69 -19.05 33.22
C THR A 151 20.34 -19.98 34.27
N PHE A 152 21.66 -20.20 34.20
CA PHE A 152 22.40 -21.00 35.18
C PHE A 152 23.04 -20.17 36.28
N ALA A 153 23.56 -18.97 35.99
CA ALA A 153 24.23 -18.16 36.99
C ALA A 153 23.29 -17.72 38.13
N VAL A 154 22.03 -17.40 37.82
CA VAL A 154 21.04 -16.97 38.79
C VAL A 154 20.72 -18.08 39.81
N PRO A 155 20.31 -19.31 39.43
CA PRO A 155 20.11 -20.39 40.37
C PRO A 155 21.36 -20.73 41.20
N VAL A 156 22.54 -20.76 40.54
CA VAL A 156 23.80 -21.04 41.26
C VAL A 156 24.07 -19.99 42.33
N TYR A 157 23.95 -18.71 42.01
CA TYR A 157 24.12 -17.61 42.98
C TYR A 157 23.14 -17.68 44.13
N VAL A 158 21.83 -17.92 43.83
CA VAL A 158 20.80 -18.00 44.85
C VAL A 158 20.99 -19.25 45.73
N THR A 159 21.35 -20.40 45.16
CA THR A 159 21.65 -21.63 45.90
C THR A 159 22.82 -21.42 46.86
N TRP A 160 23.91 -20.80 46.36
CA TRP A 160 25.07 -20.48 47.22
C TRP A 160 24.71 -19.53 48.35
N GLY A 161 23.84 -18.52 48.09
CA GLY A 161 23.33 -17.59 49.11
C GLY A 161 22.49 -18.25 50.16
N VAL A 162 21.66 -19.24 49.82
CA VAL A 162 20.89 -20.05 50.79
C VAL A 162 21.81 -20.93 51.61
N MET A 163 22.79 -21.60 51.00
CA MET A 163 23.76 -22.45 51.72
C MET A 163 24.67 -21.68 52.68
N SER A 164 25.02 -20.44 52.34
CA SER A 164 25.82 -19.54 53.18
C SER A 164 24.98 -18.83 54.28
N GLY A 165 23.67 -19.06 54.32
CA GLY A 165 22.78 -18.43 55.32
C GLY A 165 22.45 -16.95 55.02
N ASN A 166 22.90 -16.41 53.89
CA ASN A 166 22.66 -15.02 53.51
C ASN A 166 21.28 -14.79 52.89
N ILE A 167 20.64 -15.84 52.38
CA ILE A 167 19.30 -15.78 51.77
C ILE A 167 18.38 -16.71 52.55
N GLY A 168 17.25 -16.19 53.03
CA GLY A 168 16.32 -16.91 53.91
C GLY A 168 15.44 -17.91 53.15
N GLY A 169 15.47 -19.18 53.60
CA GLY A 169 14.45 -20.21 53.35
C GLY A 169 14.12 -20.57 51.89
N ILE A 170 13.46 -21.72 51.73
CA ILE A 170 13.12 -22.29 50.40
C ILE A 170 12.09 -21.44 49.60
N GLY A 171 11.21 -20.70 50.30
CA GLY A 171 10.24 -19.81 49.68
C GLY A 171 10.90 -18.61 49.02
N VAL A 172 11.90 -18.00 49.67
CA VAL A 172 12.68 -16.88 49.11
C VAL A 172 13.50 -17.36 47.92
N TYR A 173 14.09 -18.55 47.99
CA TYR A 173 14.79 -19.20 46.88
C TYR A 173 13.90 -19.31 45.61
N ALA A 174 12.72 -19.88 45.75
CA ALA A 174 11.79 -20.06 44.64
C ALA A 174 11.33 -18.71 44.04
N THR A 175 11.04 -17.74 44.92
CA THR A 175 10.62 -16.39 44.51
C THR A 175 11.72 -15.65 43.75
N LEU A 176 12.98 -15.71 44.20
CA LEU A 176 14.10 -15.04 43.53
C LEU A 176 14.39 -15.62 42.15
N ILE A 177 14.34 -16.96 42.01
CA ILE A 177 14.53 -17.60 40.71
C ILE A 177 13.41 -17.19 39.75
N ALA A 178 12.14 -17.33 40.16
CA ALA A 178 10.99 -16.99 39.34
C ALA A 178 11.01 -15.50 38.93
N SER A 179 11.28 -14.59 39.91
CA SER A 179 11.35 -13.16 39.63
C SER A 179 12.51 -12.77 38.71
N SER A 180 13.66 -13.43 38.83
CA SER A 180 14.82 -13.16 37.97
C SER A 180 14.57 -13.60 36.51
N LEU A 181 13.93 -14.75 36.32
CA LEU A 181 13.53 -15.22 35.01
C LEU A 181 12.48 -14.30 34.37
N ALA A 182 11.47 -13.90 35.17
CA ALA A 182 10.42 -13.00 34.74
C ALA A 182 10.97 -11.59 34.41
N LEU A 183 11.92 -11.06 35.20
CA LEU A 183 12.59 -9.79 34.91
C LEU A 183 13.40 -9.87 33.60
N LYS A 184 14.17 -10.95 33.43
CA LYS A 184 14.94 -11.18 32.19
C LYS A 184 14.03 -11.20 30.96
N GLU A 185 12.91 -11.95 31.01
CA GLU A 185 11.94 -12.00 29.91
C GLU A 185 11.30 -10.65 29.64
N ALA A 186 10.92 -9.92 30.70
CA ALA A 186 10.34 -8.57 30.56
C ALA A 186 11.33 -7.60 29.92
N LEU A 187 12.62 -7.60 30.33
CA LEU A 187 13.65 -6.74 29.74
C LEU A 187 13.90 -7.06 28.26
N ASN A 188 13.97 -8.34 27.88
CA ASN A 188 14.12 -8.73 26.48
C ASN A 188 12.90 -8.34 25.64
N ALA A 189 11.69 -8.52 26.20
CA ALA A 189 10.44 -8.16 25.56
C ALA A 189 10.30 -6.64 25.34
N LEU A 190 10.80 -5.80 26.27
CA LEU A 190 10.80 -4.35 26.10
C LEU A 190 11.55 -3.89 24.86
N GLY A 191 12.71 -4.49 24.55
CA GLY A 191 13.47 -4.19 23.34
C GLY A 191 12.67 -4.50 22.08
N TRP A 192 12.01 -5.64 22.05
CA TRP A 192 11.16 -6.05 20.92
C TRP A 192 9.93 -5.13 20.76
N TRP A 193 9.16 -4.94 21.84
CA TRP A 193 7.94 -4.14 21.79
C TRP A 193 8.19 -2.67 21.48
N SER A 194 9.31 -2.09 21.99
CA SER A 194 9.68 -0.71 21.67
C SER A 194 9.96 -0.53 20.18
N SER A 195 10.64 -1.48 19.55
CA SER A 195 10.90 -1.47 18.10
C SER A 195 9.61 -1.58 17.30
N GLN A 196 8.68 -2.46 17.71
CA GLN A 196 7.40 -2.62 17.02
C GLN A 196 6.51 -1.38 17.15
N VAL A 197 6.49 -0.74 18.32
CA VAL A 197 5.77 0.53 18.50
C VAL A 197 6.39 1.63 17.65
N ALA A 198 7.71 1.74 17.59
CA ALA A 198 8.40 2.73 16.73
C ALA A 198 8.07 2.52 15.25
N LEU A 199 8.05 1.28 14.78
CA LEU A 199 7.62 0.95 13.41
C LEU A 199 6.15 1.33 13.17
N GLY A 200 5.28 1.03 14.12
CA GLY A 200 3.86 1.41 14.04
C GLY A 200 3.64 2.92 13.97
N VAL A 201 4.39 3.70 14.77
CA VAL A 201 4.35 5.17 14.73
C VAL A 201 4.85 5.71 13.39
N ALA A 202 5.97 5.20 12.88
CA ALA A 202 6.49 5.60 11.57
C ALA A 202 5.51 5.26 10.44
N TYR A 203 4.78 4.16 10.58
CA TYR A 203 3.72 3.79 9.66
C TYR A 203 2.52 4.75 9.76
N ALA A 204 2.06 5.06 10.97
CA ALA A 204 0.97 6.00 11.20
C ALA A 204 1.28 7.40 10.63
N GLN A 205 2.52 7.86 10.73
CA GLN A 205 2.96 9.13 10.12
C GLN A 205 2.85 9.11 8.59
N LYS A 206 3.19 7.99 7.92
CA LYS A 206 3.02 7.86 6.47
C LYS A 206 1.55 7.88 6.06
N VAL A 207 0.70 7.21 6.83
CA VAL A 207 -0.75 7.20 6.63
C VAL A 207 -1.33 8.60 6.84
N GLN A 208 -0.92 9.29 7.89
CA GLN A 208 -1.32 10.67 8.14
C GLN A 208 -0.92 11.58 6.98
N HIS A 209 0.33 11.50 6.53
CA HIS A 209 0.80 12.27 5.37
C HIS A 209 -0.02 11.99 4.10
N PHE A 210 -0.44 10.73 3.89
CA PHE A 210 -1.33 10.38 2.79
C PHE A 210 -2.69 11.09 2.90
N PHE A 211 -3.30 11.13 4.08
CA PHE A 211 -4.58 11.82 4.30
C PHE A 211 -4.45 13.34 4.29
N ASP A 212 -3.29 13.88 4.68
CA ASP A 212 -3.01 15.31 4.65
C ASP A 212 -2.64 15.82 3.23
N THR A 213 -2.53 14.89 2.25
CA THR A 213 -2.27 15.26 0.85
C THR A 213 -3.58 15.69 0.18
N ASP A 214 -3.81 16.99 0.15
CA ASP A 214 -4.98 17.57 -0.49
C ASP A 214 -4.95 17.40 -2.02
N SER A 215 -6.11 17.10 -2.60
CA SER A 215 -6.29 17.19 -4.05
C SER A 215 -6.37 18.67 -4.47
N THR A 216 -5.40 19.13 -5.23
CA THR A 216 -5.40 20.50 -5.74
C THR A 216 -6.56 20.78 -6.69
N ILE A 217 -7.13 19.74 -7.31
CA ILE A 217 -8.18 19.84 -8.32
C ILE A 217 -9.58 19.79 -7.68
N GLU A 218 -9.78 18.96 -6.65
CA GLU A 218 -11.10 18.79 -6.02
C GLU A 218 -11.45 19.89 -5.00
N ALA A 219 -10.47 20.69 -4.56
CA ALA A 219 -10.68 21.77 -3.62
C ALA A 219 -11.55 22.91 -4.16
N SER A 220 -11.85 22.94 -5.47
CA SER A 220 -12.74 23.97 -6.05
C SER A 220 -14.22 23.53 -6.06
N THR A 221 -14.76 23.19 -4.89
CA THR A 221 -16.21 22.94 -4.71
C THR A 221 -17.04 24.20 -4.69
N ASP A 222 -16.41 25.38 -4.55
CA ASP A 222 -17.05 26.70 -4.57
C ASP A 222 -17.10 27.33 -5.98
N GLY A 223 -16.75 26.56 -7.01
CA GLY A 223 -16.79 27.01 -8.40
C GLY A 223 -18.20 27.21 -8.93
N GLU A 224 -18.31 27.92 -10.05
CA GLU A 224 -19.59 28.10 -10.73
C GLU A 224 -20.12 26.79 -11.29
N LYS A 225 -21.41 26.55 -11.17
CA LYS A 225 -22.05 25.37 -11.73
C LYS A 225 -22.06 25.44 -13.26
N ALA A 226 -21.70 24.32 -13.90
CA ALA A 226 -21.78 24.22 -15.34
C ALA A 226 -23.23 24.36 -15.82
N SER A 227 -23.46 25.23 -16.81
CA SER A 227 -24.77 25.46 -17.40
C SER A 227 -25.27 24.25 -18.22
N ASP A 228 -26.57 24.19 -18.43
CA ASP A 228 -27.18 23.23 -19.34
C ASP A 228 -26.95 23.61 -20.81
N GLY A 229 -26.80 22.62 -21.68
CA GLY A 229 -26.70 22.78 -23.11
C GLY A 229 -25.31 22.53 -23.69
N PRO A 230 -25.15 22.67 -25.02
CA PRO A 230 -23.88 22.43 -25.70
C PRO A 230 -22.85 23.50 -25.31
N PHE A 231 -21.62 23.05 -25.06
CA PHE A 231 -20.50 23.93 -24.70
C PHE A 231 -19.68 24.36 -25.92
N SER A 232 -19.16 25.61 -25.86
CA SER A 232 -17.95 25.94 -26.61
C SER A 232 -16.73 25.54 -25.78
N VAL A 233 -15.71 24.99 -26.43
CA VAL A 233 -14.46 24.60 -25.77
C VAL A 233 -13.31 25.32 -26.43
N ARG A 234 -12.41 25.91 -25.64
CA ARG A 234 -11.22 26.59 -26.15
C ARG A 234 -9.99 26.16 -25.36
N PHE A 235 -8.97 25.70 -26.06
CA PHE A 235 -7.62 25.57 -25.57
C PHE A 235 -6.83 26.78 -26.05
N ASP A 236 -6.16 27.48 -25.15
CA ASP A 236 -5.45 28.71 -25.45
C ASP A 236 -4.00 28.58 -24.98
N HIS A 237 -3.08 28.35 -25.92
CA HIS A 237 -1.67 28.14 -25.66
C HIS A 237 -1.37 27.05 -24.58
N VAL A 238 -2.13 25.97 -24.59
CA VAL A 238 -2.07 24.93 -23.57
C VAL A 238 -0.83 24.08 -23.71
N SER A 239 -0.08 23.95 -22.60
CA SER A 239 1.05 23.05 -22.47
C SER A 239 0.89 22.18 -21.22
N TYR A 240 1.26 20.89 -21.32
CA TYR A 240 1.14 19.95 -20.23
C TYR A 240 2.20 18.84 -20.29
N ARG A 241 2.76 18.49 -19.11
CA ARG A 241 3.67 17.36 -18.88
C ARG A 241 3.11 16.43 -17.83
N TYR A 242 3.31 15.12 -18.02
CA TYR A 242 3.06 14.16 -16.94
C TYR A 242 4.13 14.24 -15.87
N GLY A 243 3.76 14.05 -14.62
CA GLY A 243 4.70 14.02 -13.49
C GLY A 243 5.84 13.00 -13.74
N GLY A 244 7.08 13.43 -13.54
CA GLY A 244 8.28 12.62 -13.78
C GLY A 244 8.76 12.53 -15.23
N SER A 245 8.13 13.27 -16.16
CA SER A 245 8.61 13.39 -17.55
C SER A 245 9.18 14.79 -17.80
N ASP A 246 10.30 14.86 -18.50
CA ASP A 246 10.88 16.12 -18.99
C ASP A 246 10.24 16.58 -20.32
N GLU A 247 9.49 15.70 -21.00
CA GLU A 247 8.88 15.97 -22.29
C GLU A 247 7.43 16.42 -22.12
N PHE A 248 7.04 17.41 -22.94
CA PHE A 248 5.65 17.86 -23.03
C PHE A 248 4.79 16.82 -23.77
N ALA A 249 3.69 16.41 -23.15
CA ALA A 249 2.65 15.63 -23.80
C ALA A 249 1.75 16.48 -24.71
N ILE A 250 1.60 17.76 -24.38
CA ILE A 250 0.97 18.80 -25.19
C ILE A 250 1.85 20.05 -25.08
N CYS A 251 2.18 20.67 -26.20
CA CYS A 251 3.02 21.86 -26.25
C CYS A 251 2.32 22.95 -27.09
N ASP A 252 2.04 24.08 -26.45
CA ASP A 252 1.50 25.32 -27.08
C ASP A 252 0.27 25.07 -28.00
N LEU A 253 -0.68 24.25 -27.53
CA LEU A 253 -1.87 23.91 -28.29
C LEU A 253 -2.92 25.00 -28.19
N SER A 254 -3.36 25.50 -29.36
CA SER A 254 -4.52 26.38 -29.47
C SER A 254 -5.58 25.74 -30.37
N LEU A 255 -6.78 25.54 -29.83
CA LEU A 255 -7.91 24.89 -30.50
C LEU A 255 -9.21 25.51 -29.99
N ALA A 256 -10.13 25.80 -30.90
CA ALA A 256 -11.48 26.25 -30.54
C ALA A 256 -12.52 25.32 -31.17
N ILE A 257 -13.52 24.95 -30.37
CA ILE A 257 -14.64 24.08 -30.78
C ILE A 257 -15.93 24.81 -30.50
N ALA A 258 -16.76 25.00 -31.51
CA ALA A 258 -18.05 25.65 -31.38
C ALA A 258 -19.10 24.74 -30.69
N PRO A 259 -20.15 25.31 -30.08
CA PRO A 259 -21.23 24.51 -29.50
C PRO A 259 -21.89 23.59 -30.54
N GLY A 260 -22.01 22.32 -30.23
CA GLY A 260 -22.60 21.30 -31.12
C GLY A 260 -21.72 20.85 -32.27
N GLU A 261 -20.49 21.37 -32.38
CA GLU A 261 -19.54 20.95 -33.41
C GLU A 261 -19.05 19.51 -33.15
N LYS A 262 -18.93 18.72 -34.23
CA LYS A 262 -18.36 17.38 -34.20
C LYS A 262 -16.95 17.43 -34.77
N ILE A 263 -15.97 17.12 -33.98
CA ILE A 263 -14.57 17.12 -34.35
C ILE A 263 -13.96 15.72 -34.29
N ALA A 264 -12.98 15.46 -35.17
CA ALA A 264 -12.14 14.27 -35.11
C ALA A 264 -10.69 14.68 -34.85
N ILE A 265 -10.09 14.16 -33.77
CA ILE A 265 -8.69 14.38 -33.46
C ILE A 265 -7.87 13.21 -33.98
N VAL A 266 -7.00 13.47 -34.99
CA VAL A 266 -6.15 12.49 -35.63
C VAL A 266 -4.69 12.78 -35.34
N GLY A 267 -3.88 11.76 -35.23
CA GLY A 267 -2.45 11.89 -34.99
C GLY A 267 -1.81 10.55 -34.60
N GLU A 268 -0.51 10.51 -34.56
CA GLU A 268 0.27 9.34 -34.18
C GLU A 268 0.02 8.88 -32.73
N ASN A 269 0.43 7.66 -32.42
CA ASN A 269 0.39 7.20 -31.02
C ASN A 269 1.34 8.04 -30.18
N GLY A 270 0.88 8.53 -29.05
CA GLY A 270 1.65 9.44 -28.21
C GLY A 270 1.47 10.93 -28.51
N ALA A 271 0.75 11.33 -29.58
CA ALA A 271 0.51 12.73 -29.94
C ALA A 271 -0.38 13.53 -28.99
N GLY A 272 -0.63 13.08 -27.77
CA GLY A 272 -1.39 13.83 -26.76
C GLY A 272 -2.92 13.76 -26.87
N LYS A 273 -3.50 12.97 -27.78
CA LYS A 273 -4.97 12.90 -27.98
C LYS A 273 -5.74 12.58 -26.69
N THR A 274 -5.30 11.57 -25.96
CA THR A 274 -5.91 11.19 -24.65
C THR A 274 -5.65 12.23 -23.58
N THR A 275 -4.49 12.89 -23.62
CA THR A 275 -4.13 13.95 -22.69
C THR A 275 -5.06 15.15 -22.84
N LEU A 276 -5.42 15.50 -24.07
CA LEU A 276 -6.39 16.57 -24.34
C LEU A 276 -7.75 16.30 -23.67
N THR A 277 -8.24 15.07 -23.79
CA THR A 277 -9.49 14.64 -23.12
C THR A 277 -9.38 14.69 -21.61
N LYS A 278 -8.23 14.29 -21.06
CA LYS A 278 -7.99 14.35 -19.60
C LYS A 278 -7.94 15.77 -19.08
N LEU A 279 -7.36 16.72 -19.84
CA LEU A 279 -7.38 18.15 -19.50
C LEU A 279 -8.79 18.74 -19.58
N LEU A 280 -9.58 18.37 -20.60
CA LEU A 280 -10.98 18.82 -20.72
C LEU A 280 -11.85 18.33 -19.55
N LEU A 281 -11.59 17.14 -19.03
CA LEU A 281 -12.26 16.60 -17.83
C LEU A 281 -11.70 17.17 -16.52
N ARG A 282 -10.71 18.04 -16.62
CA ARG A 282 -9.95 18.54 -15.47
C ARG A 282 -9.49 17.40 -14.55
N LEU A 283 -8.99 16.29 -15.14
CA LEU A 283 -8.25 15.26 -14.41
C LEU A 283 -6.82 15.72 -14.12
N TYR A 284 -6.35 16.70 -14.87
CA TYR A 284 -5.09 17.42 -14.71
C TYR A 284 -5.33 18.90 -15.02
N ASP A 285 -4.57 19.76 -14.37
CA ASP A 285 -4.48 21.18 -14.74
C ASP A 285 -3.29 21.37 -15.71
N ALA A 286 -3.40 22.30 -16.63
CA ALA A 286 -2.35 22.62 -17.59
C ALA A 286 -1.15 23.30 -16.89
N ASP A 287 0.09 22.98 -17.33
CA ASP A 287 1.30 23.69 -16.85
C ASP A 287 1.39 25.11 -17.41
N GLY A 288 0.81 25.35 -18.57
CA GLY A 288 0.75 26.67 -19.22
C GLY A 288 -0.46 26.82 -20.11
N GLY A 289 -0.86 28.04 -20.34
CA GLY A 289 -2.09 28.35 -21.08
C GLY A 289 -3.37 28.12 -20.27
N THR A 290 -4.53 28.10 -20.94
CA THR A 290 -5.83 27.92 -20.29
C THR A 290 -6.77 27.07 -21.13
N VAL A 291 -7.52 26.18 -20.47
CA VAL A 291 -8.67 25.49 -21.04
C VAL A 291 -9.92 26.24 -20.62
N GLN A 292 -10.77 26.56 -21.57
CA GLN A 292 -11.99 27.35 -21.32
C GLN A 292 -13.22 26.59 -21.83
N ILE A 293 -14.33 26.73 -21.08
CA ILE A 293 -15.66 26.28 -21.48
C ILE A 293 -16.58 27.49 -21.43
N ASN A 294 -17.29 27.76 -22.53
CA ASN A 294 -18.15 28.95 -22.68
C ASN A 294 -17.43 30.28 -22.37
N GLY A 295 -16.14 30.39 -22.75
CA GLY A 295 -15.30 31.55 -22.54
C GLY A 295 -14.77 31.75 -21.11
N ARG A 296 -15.00 30.78 -20.21
CA ARG A 296 -14.53 30.82 -18.82
C ARG A 296 -13.49 29.73 -18.59
N PRO A 297 -12.40 29.98 -17.82
CA PRO A 297 -11.44 28.95 -17.45
C PRO A 297 -12.10 27.75 -16.76
N ILE A 298 -11.68 26.55 -17.11
CA ILE A 298 -12.22 25.31 -16.53
C ILE A 298 -11.93 25.21 -15.03
N ALA A 299 -10.92 25.91 -14.55
CA ALA A 299 -10.56 26.00 -13.14
C ALA A 299 -11.60 26.70 -12.26
N ASP A 300 -12.43 27.57 -12.87
CA ASP A 300 -13.43 28.35 -12.17
C ASP A 300 -14.77 27.62 -11.98
N TYR A 301 -14.90 26.43 -12.59
CA TYR A 301 -16.09 25.60 -12.45
C TYR A 301 -16.00 24.66 -11.25
N ASP A 302 -17.15 24.37 -10.64
CA ASP A 302 -17.30 23.20 -9.78
C ASP A 302 -17.07 21.93 -10.59
N VAL A 303 -16.04 21.16 -10.20
CA VAL A 303 -15.57 19.99 -10.95
C VAL A 303 -16.63 18.89 -11.04
N SER A 304 -17.45 18.73 -10.02
CA SER A 304 -18.50 17.70 -9.97
C SER A 304 -19.60 18.01 -10.97
N THR A 305 -20.06 19.26 -11.01
CA THR A 305 -21.09 19.71 -11.95
C THR A 305 -20.58 19.71 -13.39
N LEU A 306 -19.30 20.09 -13.60
CA LEU A 306 -18.67 20.06 -14.92
C LEU A 306 -18.58 18.65 -15.48
N ARG A 307 -18.04 17.70 -14.70
CA ARG A 307 -17.91 16.29 -15.11
C ARG A 307 -19.28 15.64 -15.32
N GLY A 308 -20.30 16.05 -14.56
CA GLY A 308 -21.67 15.58 -14.75
C GLY A 308 -22.31 16.02 -16.08
N ARG A 309 -21.69 16.98 -16.79
CA ARG A 309 -22.14 17.48 -18.12
C ARG A 309 -21.31 16.95 -19.29
N ILE A 310 -20.23 16.24 -19.01
CA ILE A 310 -19.33 15.69 -20.04
C ILE A 310 -19.40 14.16 -20.01
N GLY A 311 -20.07 13.58 -20.98
CA GLY A 311 -20.04 12.13 -21.18
C GLY A 311 -18.72 11.70 -21.81
N ILE A 312 -18.11 10.62 -21.30
CA ILE A 312 -16.87 10.07 -21.82
C ILE A 312 -16.91 8.55 -21.97
N ALA A 313 -16.41 8.04 -23.08
CA ALA A 313 -16.09 6.63 -23.27
C ALA A 313 -14.59 6.50 -23.50
N PHE A 314 -13.90 5.85 -22.55
CA PHE A 314 -12.47 5.59 -22.69
C PHE A 314 -12.20 4.42 -23.65
N GLN A 315 -11.03 4.41 -24.27
CA GLN A 315 -10.59 3.33 -25.14
C GLN A 315 -10.51 1.98 -24.41
N GLN A 316 -10.03 1.99 -23.16
CA GLN A 316 -10.08 0.85 -22.27
C GLN A 316 -11.29 0.99 -21.35
N SER A 317 -12.41 0.40 -21.78
CA SER A 317 -13.65 0.43 -21.03
C SER A 317 -13.58 -0.54 -19.85
N ARG A 318 -13.69 -0.05 -18.62
CA ARG A 318 -13.82 -0.89 -17.43
C ARG A 318 -15.29 -1.12 -17.09
N LEU A 319 -15.62 -2.39 -16.94
CA LEU A 319 -16.87 -2.84 -16.35
C LEU A 319 -16.64 -3.15 -14.88
N TYR A 320 -17.62 -2.81 -14.07
CA TYR A 320 -17.61 -3.12 -12.65
C TYR A 320 -18.33 -4.46 -12.42
N ALA A 321 -17.94 -5.19 -11.39
CA ALA A 321 -18.59 -6.43 -10.97
C ALA A 321 -19.96 -6.12 -10.32
N LEU A 322 -20.85 -5.57 -11.11
CA LEU A 322 -22.18 -5.09 -10.78
C LEU A 322 -23.15 -5.59 -11.84
N SER A 323 -24.45 -5.38 -11.66
CA SER A 323 -25.45 -5.67 -12.70
C SER A 323 -25.25 -4.81 -13.96
N VAL A 324 -25.84 -5.22 -15.07
CA VAL A 324 -25.88 -4.43 -16.31
C VAL A 324 -26.51 -3.06 -16.03
N ARG A 325 -27.64 -3.01 -15.30
CA ARG A 325 -28.31 -1.79 -14.87
C ARG A 325 -27.36 -0.84 -14.16
N GLU A 326 -26.70 -1.30 -13.11
CA GLU A 326 -25.78 -0.48 -12.30
C GLU A 326 -24.57 -0.02 -13.12
N ASN A 327 -24.08 -0.85 -14.03
CA ASN A 327 -23.04 -0.46 -14.96
C ASN A 327 -23.46 0.64 -15.93
N MET A 328 -24.74 0.70 -16.32
CA MET A 328 -25.27 1.74 -17.20
C MET A 328 -25.56 3.04 -16.46
N THR A 329 -26.17 2.96 -15.28
CA THR A 329 -26.72 4.13 -14.58
C THR A 329 -25.81 4.73 -13.53
N ALA A 330 -24.75 4.01 -13.12
CA ALA A 330 -23.92 4.38 -11.95
C ALA A 330 -24.78 4.69 -10.70
N TYR A 331 -25.83 3.90 -10.46
CA TYR A 331 -26.83 4.05 -9.38
C TYR A 331 -27.77 5.26 -9.51
N ALA A 332 -27.79 5.95 -10.64
CA ALA A 332 -28.82 6.94 -10.91
C ALA A 332 -30.16 6.26 -11.24
N ASP A 333 -31.27 6.89 -10.88
CA ASP A 333 -32.60 6.41 -11.25
C ASP A 333 -32.80 6.53 -12.77
N ALA A 334 -33.18 5.42 -13.39
CA ALA A 334 -33.48 5.38 -14.81
C ALA A 334 -34.61 4.38 -15.09
N ASP A 335 -35.47 4.72 -16.05
CA ASP A 335 -36.57 3.85 -16.48
C ASP A 335 -36.06 2.63 -17.24
N ASP A 336 -36.58 1.46 -16.92
CA ASP A 336 -36.25 0.18 -17.53
C ASP A 336 -36.46 0.15 -19.02
N ALA A 337 -37.50 0.82 -19.51
CA ALA A 337 -37.80 0.88 -20.94
C ALA A 337 -36.71 1.65 -21.68
N ARG A 338 -36.22 2.76 -21.10
CA ARG A 338 -35.12 3.52 -21.65
C ARG A 338 -33.82 2.71 -21.66
N LEU A 339 -33.49 2.06 -20.54
CA LEU A 339 -32.27 1.25 -20.44
C LEU A 339 -32.25 0.12 -21.47
N LYS A 340 -33.40 -0.57 -21.69
CA LYS A 340 -33.53 -1.60 -22.72
C LYS A 340 -33.36 -1.03 -24.12
N SER A 341 -33.95 0.14 -24.39
CA SER A 341 -33.76 0.84 -25.67
C SER A 341 -32.31 1.19 -25.93
N CYS A 342 -31.56 1.69 -24.94
CA CYS A 342 -30.13 1.97 -25.06
C CYS A 342 -29.32 0.69 -25.35
N LEU A 343 -29.66 -0.45 -24.74
CA LEU A 343 -29.01 -1.73 -25.02
C LEU A 343 -29.27 -2.19 -26.44
N GLU A 344 -30.51 -2.03 -26.94
CA GLU A 344 -30.86 -2.36 -28.33
C GLU A 344 -30.13 -1.46 -29.33
N GLU A 345 -30.01 -0.17 -29.04
CA GLU A 345 -29.32 0.80 -29.89
C GLU A 345 -27.83 0.45 -30.08
N VAL A 346 -27.15 0.00 -29.01
CA VAL A 346 -25.76 -0.46 -29.11
C VAL A 346 -25.64 -1.94 -29.56
N GLY A 347 -26.76 -2.62 -29.83
CA GLY A 347 -26.80 -4.00 -30.32
C GLY A 347 -26.44 -5.04 -29.26
N LEU A 348 -26.74 -4.78 -27.98
CA LEU A 348 -26.54 -5.73 -26.88
C LEU A 348 -27.87 -6.37 -26.45
N ARG A 349 -27.86 -7.69 -26.27
CA ARG A 349 -28.98 -8.47 -25.73
C ARG A 349 -28.63 -9.02 -24.37
N LEU A 350 -28.74 -8.17 -23.33
CA LEU A 350 -28.42 -8.51 -21.95
C LEU A 350 -29.64 -8.24 -21.07
N SER A 351 -29.84 -9.06 -20.04
CA SER A 351 -30.79 -8.73 -18.97
C SER A 351 -30.22 -7.59 -18.12
N LEU A 352 -31.04 -6.63 -17.73
CA LEU A 352 -30.64 -5.53 -16.86
C LEU A 352 -30.10 -6.02 -15.49
N ASP A 353 -30.63 -7.15 -15.00
CA ASP A 353 -30.25 -7.72 -13.70
C ASP A 353 -29.08 -8.73 -13.79
N ALA A 354 -28.60 -9.01 -15.02
CA ALA A 354 -27.45 -9.90 -15.20
C ALA A 354 -26.21 -9.27 -14.58
N GLN A 355 -25.52 -10.05 -13.73
CA GLN A 355 -24.23 -9.65 -13.18
C GLN A 355 -23.15 -9.65 -14.28
N VAL A 356 -22.37 -8.60 -14.32
CA VAL A 356 -21.22 -8.47 -15.24
C VAL A 356 -19.98 -8.96 -14.53
N THR A 357 -19.16 -9.74 -15.19
CA THR A 357 -17.98 -10.44 -14.68
C THR A 357 -18.31 -11.63 -13.75
N LYS A 358 -17.33 -12.48 -13.50
CA LYS A 358 -17.44 -13.63 -12.58
C LYS A 358 -16.70 -13.40 -11.26
N GLU A 359 -16.47 -12.14 -10.91
CA GLU A 359 -15.73 -11.79 -9.68
C GLU A 359 -16.48 -12.22 -8.42
N PHE A 360 -17.81 -12.03 -8.40
CA PHE A 360 -18.67 -12.31 -7.25
C PHE A 360 -19.81 -13.29 -7.55
N ASP A 361 -20.08 -13.61 -8.83
CA ASP A 361 -21.12 -14.54 -9.25
C ASP A 361 -20.57 -15.49 -10.32
N GLU A 362 -20.56 -16.78 -10.06
CA GLU A 362 -20.13 -17.81 -11.01
C GLU A 362 -20.92 -17.80 -12.32
N ASN A 363 -22.18 -17.36 -12.29
CA ASN A 363 -23.06 -17.22 -13.44
C ASN A 363 -22.92 -15.86 -14.14
N GLY A 364 -22.04 -14.96 -13.65
CA GLY A 364 -21.83 -13.63 -14.19
C GLY A 364 -21.45 -13.67 -15.68
N ALA A 365 -21.98 -12.73 -16.44
CA ALA A 365 -21.74 -12.61 -17.88
C ALA A 365 -20.30 -12.13 -18.14
N VAL A 366 -19.53 -12.91 -18.86
CA VAL A 366 -18.20 -12.49 -19.36
C VAL A 366 -18.38 -11.90 -20.73
N LEU A 367 -18.28 -10.59 -20.85
CA LEU A 367 -18.46 -9.87 -22.09
C LEU A 367 -17.16 -9.89 -22.93
N SER A 368 -17.31 -9.94 -24.26
CA SER A 368 -16.18 -9.68 -25.16
C SER A 368 -15.71 -8.24 -25.03
N GLY A 369 -14.47 -7.92 -25.42
CA GLY A 369 -13.97 -6.54 -25.38
C GLY A 369 -14.85 -5.55 -26.15
N GLY A 370 -15.43 -5.97 -27.28
CA GLY A 370 -16.38 -5.17 -28.06
C GLY A 370 -17.72 -4.97 -27.34
N ASP A 371 -18.24 -6.01 -26.67
CA ASP A 371 -19.49 -5.90 -25.90
C ASP A 371 -19.29 -5.03 -24.66
N ALA A 372 -18.14 -5.15 -24.00
CA ALA A 372 -17.77 -4.30 -22.87
C ALA A 372 -17.72 -2.83 -23.28
N GLN A 373 -17.13 -2.53 -24.43
CA GLN A 373 -17.08 -1.16 -24.96
C GLN A 373 -18.48 -0.65 -25.31
N ARG A 374 -19.32 -1.48 -25.93
CA ARG A 374 -20.73 -1.14 -26.23
C ARG A 374 -21.54 -0.87 -24.98
N LEU A 375 -21.36 -1.69 -23.95
CA LEU A 375 -22.04 -1.46 -22.65
C LEU A 375 -21.58 -0.15 -22.00
N CYS A 376 -20.28 0.20 -22.09
CA CYS A 376 -19.81 1.50 -21.61
C CYS A 376 -20.37 2.69 -22.40
N LEU A 377 -20.66 2.51 -23.69
CA LEU A 377 -21.31 3.55 -24.51
C LEU A 377 -22.74 3.85 -24.04
N THR A 378 -23.47 2.88 -23.48
CA THR A 378 -24.81 3.13 -22.93
C THR A 378 -24.86 4.14 -21.79
N ARG A 379 -23.70 4.39 -21.13
CA ARG A 379 -23.58 5.44 -20.11
C ARG A 379 -23.71 6.86 -20.70
N LEU A 380 -23.60 7.00 -22.02
CA LEU A 380 -23.65 8.28 -22.73
C LEU A 380 -25.02 8.57 -23.32
N LEU A 381 -25.90 7.55 -23.39
CA LEU A 381 -27.24 7.59 -23.93
C LEU A 381 -28.30 7.83 -22.82
#